data_7ec71cce711a93fda057608521b6ba56
#
_entry.id   7ec71cce711a93fda057608521b6ba56
#
_cell.length_a   1.000
_cell.length_b   1.000
_cell.length_c   1.000
_cell.angle_alpha   90.00
_cell.angle_beta   90.00
_cell.angle_gamma   90.00
#
_symmetry.space_group_name_H-M   'P 1'
#
loop_
_entity.id
_entity.type
_entity.pdbx_description
1 polymer ?
#
loop_
_entity_poly.entity_id
_entity_poly.type
_entity_poly.pdbx_seq_one_letter_code
_entity_poly.pdbx_strand_id
1 'polypeptide(L)'
;MAGKSFFGRIMGRNQSETQAAVPMSQVNSAPQDDKTYEFNTRLGSSYLNVVNYGTKCTAPYSTEEITRMARDPMQYISELRQWAKWAYYSNGTVTTAIDSLVSLHSLDYVVVVKPKKAGGSRKGYRASMDKMTSVLRSMRYKEVIRDGLFHDANEGMYVGYMETRTVPVDDRLALTDLDIQGITEINSAGVNCVVISLPVEYTRIIGRRNNCYEVAFDLRYFSAMTEGDRKRKLQGFPRQIQEGWRRYSNGEFPDGACWLRLDWRKTIVTKIKSGQNDPYGVPFAVAALDDIDYAKYFINTKRRVLDTVNNQIYYETFPEGKDKGTSALSQSQQENQHNTVKQALTQRSNTNGVSFFSLASGTKMDRLPVDLSLLNEENENAIKEDVNEDIGVAAAALSGSSTGNYATATLNMEIVANNVFTWIEVLVEELNKCLNYNVIRDGSYRVEFRVLPITFVNREKQVKFFSDLYARGKGSLMAWIASTGFDVDDYLSLMDLELDEDFENKYPVHKTSFTVTGKDAPDGDVDKSTGGDPPVNSSTESTKANNANASPSPSG
;
A
#
# COMPACT_ATOMS: atom_id res chain seq x y z
N MET A 1 -16.01 -51.06 -42.64
CA MET A 1 -17.20 -51.54 -41.90
C MET A 1 -17.05 -51.13 -40.44
N ALA A 2 -18.07 -50.47 -39.96
CA ALA A 2 -18.42 -50.19 -38.59
C ALA A 2 -17.52 -49.21 -37.76
N GLY A 3 -17.85 -47.95 -37.92
CA GLY A 3 -17.66 -46.97 -36.87
C GLY A 3 -18.54 -47.30 -35.65
N LYS A 4 -17.99 -47.22 -34.46
CA LYS A 4 -18.77 -47.16 -33.24
C LYS A 4 -18.39 -45.87 -32.50
N SER A 5 -19.38 -45.08 -32.45
CA SER A 5 -19.57 -43.78 -31.77
C SER A 5 -18.89 -43.72 -30.40
N PHE A 6 -18.07 -42.69 -30.24
CA PHE A 6 -17.37 -42.33 -29.00
C PHE A 6 -18.26 -41.50 -28.02
N PHE A 7 -19.55 -41.39 -28.34
CA PHE A 7 -20.49 -40.55 -27.58
C PHE A 7 -21.31 -41.25 -26.50
N GLY A 8 -21.09 -42.55 -26.28
CA GLY A 8 -21.91 -43.38 -25.38
C GLY A 8 -21.35 -43.58 -23.95
N ARG A 9 -20.25 -42.91 -23.54
CA ARG A 9 -19.58 -43.20 -22.26
C ARG A 9 -19.44 -42.03 -21.28
N ILE A 10 -20.06 -40.89 -21.56
CA ILE A 10 -20.01 -39.68 -20.67
C ILE A 10 -21.33 -39.47 -19.91
N MET A 11 -22.37 -40.25 -20.17
CA MET A 11 -23.69 -40.13 -19.51
C MET A 11 -24.00 -41.19 -18.46
N GLY A 12 -23.01 -41.76 -17.79
CA GLY A 12 -23.25 -42.86 -16.87
C GLY A 12 -22.49 -42.83 -15.55
N ARG A 13 -22.16 -41.64 -15.01
CA ARG A 13 -21.56 -41.59 -13.67
C ARG A 13 -21.73 -40.23 -13.00
N ASN A 14 -22.96 -39.82 -12.77
CA ASN A 14 -23.28 -38.78 -11.80
C ASN A 14 -24.62 -39.13 -11.10
N GLN A 15 -24.61 -40.22 -10.39
CA GLN A 15 -25.54 -40.51 -9.31
C GLN A 15 -24.70 -40.94 -8.11
N SER A 16 -24.21 -40.00 -7.37
CA SER A 16 -23.86 -40.22 -5.98
C SER A 16 -23.74 -38.88 -5.28
N GLU A 17 -24.50 -38.79 -4.24
CA GLU A 17 -24.39 -37.82 -3.15
C GLU A 17 -24.82 -36.38 -3.47
N THR A 18 -26.10 -36.24 -3.76
CA THR A 18 -26.86 -35.12 -3.24
C THR A 18 -26.79 -35.23 -1.72
N GLN A 19 -25.86 -34.52 -1.10
CA GLN A 19 -26.02 -34.15 0.29
C GLN A 19 -27.38 -33.47 0.40
N ALA A 20 -28.29 -34.14 1.11
CA ALA A 20 -29.60 -33.63 1.40
C ALA A 20 -29.41 -32.24 2.03
N ALA A 21 -29.82 -31.21 1.29
CA ALA A 21 -30.05 -29.91 1.86
C ALA A 21 -30.97 -30.16 3.06
N VAL A 22 -30.47 -29.88 4.26
CA VAL A 22 -31.28 -29.87 5.48
C VAL A 22 -32.44 -28.92 5.19
N PRO A 23 -33.70 -29.39 5.20
CA PRO A 23 -34.82 -28.53 4.85
C PRO A 23 -34.85 -27.38 5.85
N MET A 24 -34.87 -26.15 5.34
CA MET A 24 -35.02 -24.93 6.10
C MET A 24 -36.33 -24.86 6.93
N SER A 25 -37.14 -25.92 6.92
CA SER A 25 -38.36 -26.07 7.68
C SER A 25 -38.15 -26.47 9.14
N GLN A 26 -36.92 -26.64 9.62
CA GLN A 26 -36.62 -26.84 11.04
C GLN A 26 -36.00 -25.63 11.74
N VAL A 27 -36.04 -24.47 11.11
CA VAL A 27 -35.85 -23.24 11.85
C VAL A 27 -37.15 -22.95 12.60
N ASN A 28 -37.25 -23.52 13.81
CA ASN A 28 -38.15 -23.12 14.89
C ASN A 28 -39.51 -22.58 14.42
N SER A 29 -40.41 -23.51 14.05
CA SER A 29 -41.82 -23.27 14.30
C SER A 29 -41.95 -23.04 15.80
N ALA A 30 -42.13 -21.78 16.20
CA ALA A 30 -42.50 -21.48 17.59
C ALA A 30 -43.68 -22.36 17.96
N PRO A 31 -43.71 -22.96 19.15
CA PRO A 31 -44.84 -23.74 19.58
C PRO A 31 -46.10 -22.88 19.51
N GLN A 32 -47.15 -23.40 18.90
CA GLN A 32 -48.42 -22.68 18.67
C GLN A 32 -49.22 -22.37 19.95
N ASP A 33 -48.66 -22.57 21.13
CA ASP A 33 -49.27 -22.24 22.44
C ASP A 33 -48.69 -20.96 23.07
N ASP A 34 -48.61 -19.89 22.27
CA ASP A 34 -48.21 -18.57 22.78
C ASP A 34 -49.33 -17.94 23.57
N LYS A 35 -49.37 -18.22 24.87
CA LYS A 35 -50.12 -17.41 25.84
C LYS A 35 -49.50 -16.02 25.89
N THR A 36 -50.29 -14.99 25.94
CA THR A 36 -49.94 -13.57 25.88
C THR A 36 -48.81 -13.16 26.84
N TYR A 37 -48.60 -13.88 27.92
CA TYR A 37 -47.51 -13.64 28.87
C TYR A 37 -46.13 -14.10 28.41
N GLU A 38 -46.03 -15.14 27.61
CA GLU A 38 -44.75 -15.63 27.09
C GLU A 38 -44.20 -14.75 25.98
N PHE A 39 -45.09 -14.03 25.31
CA PHE A 39 -44.73 -13.09 24.25
C PHE A 39 -43.79 -11.97 24.76
N ASN A 40 -44.13 -11.32 25.86
CA ASN A 40 -43.31 -10.22 26.42
C ASN A 40 -41.97 -10.70 26.98
N THR A 41 -41.92 -11.91 27.52
CA THR A 41 -40.69 -12.50 28.07
C THR A 41 -39.75 -12.98 26.95
N ARG A 42 -40.29 -13.54 25.88
CA ARG A 42 -39.50 -13.98 24.73
C ARG A 42 -38.96 -12.82 23.89
N LEU A 43 -39.72 -11.74 23.74
CA LEU A 43 -39.23 -10.52 23.09
C LEU A 43 -38.07 -9.92 23.87
N GLY A 44 -38.16 -9.85 25.20
CA GLY A 44 -37.07 -9.37 26.04
C GLY A 44 -35.84 -10.25 25.95
N SER A 45 -35.98 -11.58 25.97
CA SER A 45 -34.87 -12.50 25.86
C SER A 45 -34.24 -12.51 24.44
N SER A 46 -35.04 -12.41 23.39
CA SER A 46 -34.55 -12.29 22.01
C SER A 46 -33.82 -10.98 21.79
N TYR A 47 -34.31 -9.89 22.33
CA TYR A 47 -33.65 -8.59 22.25
C TYR A 47 -32.32 -8.57 23.01
N LEU A 48 -32.29 -9.12 24.22
CA LEU A 48 -31.05 -9.28 25.00
C LEU A 48 -30.04 -10.20 24.30
N ASN A 49 -30.51 -11.25 23.64
CA ASN A 49 -29.63 -12.11 22.83
C ASN A 49 -29.09 -11.39 21.59
N VAL A 50 -29.88 -10.53 20.97
CA VAL A 50 -29.39 -9.70 19.84
C VAL A 50 -28.36 -8.69 20.30
N VAL A 51 -28.52 -8.12 21.48
CA VAL A 51 -27.51 -7.21 22.08
C VAL A 51 -26.25 -7.97 22.49
N ASN A 52 -26.36 -9.22 22.96
CA ASN A 52 -25.20 -10.06 23.30
C ASN A 52 -24.46 -10.66 22.10
N TYR A 53 -25.01 -10.61 20.89
CA TYR A 53 -24.27 -10.94 19.68
C TYR A 53 -23.21 -9.87 19.27
N GLY A 54 -23.05 -8.85 20.11
CA GLY A 54 -22.40 -7.59 19.81
C GLY A 54 -20.87 -7.52 19.81
N THR A 55 -20.15 -8.45 20.38
CA THR A 55 -18.73 -8.26 20.66
C THR A 55 -17.80 -9.27 20.02
N LYS A 56 -18.07 -9.70 18.79
CA LYS A 56 -16.96 -10.28 18.01
C LYS A 56 -16.17 -9.14 17.43
N CYS A 57 -15.02 -8.87 18.03
CA CYS A 57 -13.96 -8.08 17.44
C CYS A 57 -13.73 -8.56 16.00
N THR A 58 -13.70 -7.66 15.04
CA THR A 58 -13.49 -7.98 13.64
C THR A 58 -12.01 -8.06 13.27
N ALA A 59 -11.15 -7.56 14.14
CA ALA A 59 -9.72 -7.70 14.06
C ALA A 59 -9.27 -9.06 14.62
N PRO A 60 -8.13 -9.60 14.15
CA PRO A 60 -7.56 -10.83 14.68
C PRO A 60 -6.94 -10.65 16.09
N TYR A 61 -7.03 -9.46 16.65
CA TYR A 61 -6.44 -9.03 17.92
C TYR A 61 -7.40 -8.13 18.70
N SER A 62 -7.13 -7.92 19.97
CA SER A 62 -7.83 -6.94 20.83
C SER A 62 -6.92 -5.77 21.19
N THR A 63 -7.52 -4.65 21.63
CA THR A 63 -6.80 -3.47 22.14
C THR A 63 -5.83 -3.82 23.28
N GLU A 64 -6.22 -4.72 24.21
CA GLU A 64 -5.35 -5.16 25.29
C GLU A 64 -4.13 -5.96 24.78
N GLU A 65 -4.31 -6.75 23.73
CA GLU A 65 -3.21 -7.48 23.08
C GLU A 65 -2.24 -6.52 22.41
N ILE A 66 -2.71 -5.52 21.66
CA ILE A 66 -1.88 -4.48 21.06
C ILE A 66 -1.08 -3.76 22.15
N THR A 67 -1.75 -3.26 23.18
CA THR A 67 -1.08 -2.53 24.27
C THR A 67 0.00 -3.37 24.95
N ARG A 68 -0.26 -4.67 25.15
CA ARG A 68 0.73 -5.61 25.68
C ARG A 68 1.94 -5.77 24.78
N MET A 69 1.72 -5.92 23.48
CA MET A 69 2.78 -6.14 22.49
C MET A 69 3.56 -4.86 22.17
N ALA A 70 2.91 -3.70 22.23
CA ALA A 70 3.56 -2.41 22.06
C ALA A 70 4.55 -2.07 23.19
N ARG A 71 4.44 -2.71 24.37
CA ARG A 71 5.41 -2.54 25.47
C ARG A 71 6.74 -3.23 25.19
N ASP A 72 6.73 -4.34 24.47
CA ASP A 72 7.93 -5.05 24.04
C ASP A 72 7.79 -5.55 22.59
N PRO A 73 7.88 -4.64 21.61
CA PRO A 73 7.62 -4.97 20.22
C PRO A 73 8.64 -5.97 19.66
N MET A 74 9.85 -6.05 20.24
CA MET A 74 10.88 -6.98 19.75
C MET A 74 10.55 -8.43 20.11
N GLN A 75 9.85 -8.67 21.20
CA GLN A 75 9.39 -10.00 21.60
C GLN A 75 8.25 -10.50 20.74
N TYR A 76 7.33 -9.59 20.34
CA TYR A 76 6.09 -9.92 19.63
C TYR A 76 6.11 -9.49 18.15
N ILE A 77 7.30 -9.34 17.58
CA ILE A 77 7.45 -8.80 16.22
C ILE A 77 6.77 -9.67 15.15
N SER A 78 6.71 -10.98 15.35
CA SER A 78 6.07 -11.90 14.39
C SER A 78 4.56 -11.65 14.31
N GLU A 79 3.91 -11.51 15.45
CA GLU A 79 2.48 -11.22 15.57
C GLU A 79 2.18 -9.82 15.03
N LEU A 80 2.98 -8.82 15.38
CA LEU A 80 2.82 -7.45 14.90
C LEU A 80 2.93 -7.37 13.36
N ARG A 81 3.84 -8.14 12.75
CA ARG A 81 3.95 -8.24 11.29
C ARG A 81 2.73 -8.87 10.65
N GLN A 82 2.19 -9.94 11.25
CA GLN A 82 0.97 -10.58 10.74
C GLN A 82 -0.22 -9.61 10.79
N TRP A 83 -0.34 -8.84 11.85
CA TRP A 83 -1.40 -7.84 11.99
C TRP A 83 -1.22 -6.64 11.08
N ALA A 84 0.00 -6.18 10.87
CA ALA A 84 0.30 -5.13 9.88
C ALA A 84 -0.05 -5.59 8.45
N LYS A 85 0.29 -6.82 8.08
CA LYS A 85 -0.11 -7.42 6.80
C LYS A 85 -1.63 -7.51 6.68
N TRP A 86 -2.31 -7.95 7.74
CA TRP A 86 -3.77 -7.96 7.75
C TRP A 86 -4.36 -6.55 7.59
N ALA A 87 -3.81 -5.55 8.29
CA ALA A 87 -4.24 -4.16 8.16
C ALA A 87 -4.08 -3.64 6.74
N TYR A 88 -2.96 -3.93 6.08
CA TYR A 88 -2.71 -3.58 4.67
C TYR A 88 -3.80 -4.11 3.75
N TYR A 89 -4.16 -5.39 3.84
CA TYR A 89 -5.20 -5.97 2.97
C TYR A 89 -6.64 -5.65 3.39
N SER A 90 -6.88 -5.20 4.60
CA SER A 90 -8.22 -5.05 5.16
C SER A 90 -8.65 -3.60 5.36
N ASN A 91 -7.74 -2.63 5.31
CA ASN A 91 -8.01 -1.22 5.52
C ASN A 91 -7.46 -0.39 4.35
N GLY A 92 -8.36 0.24 3.59
CA GLY A 92 -7.99 1.03 2.40
C GLY A 92 -7.08 2.22 2.70
N THR A 93 -7.18 2.82 3.89
CA THR A 93 -6.29 3.93 4.30
C THR A 93 -4.84 3.45 4.42
N VAL A 94 -4.63 2.31 5.09
CA VAL A 94 -3.30 1.69 5.25
C VAL A 94 -2.73 1.28 3.90
N THR A 95 -3.55 0.65 3.04
CA THR A 95 -3.14 0.28 1.68
C THR A 95 -2.67 1.51 0.91
N THR A 96 -3.50 2.56 0.87
CA THR A 96 -3.17 3.79 0.14
C THR A 96 -1.94 4.48 0.71
N ALA A 97 -1.78 4.49 2.03
CA ALA A 97 -0.60 5.06 2.68
C ALA A 97 0.68 4.33 2.27
N ILE A 98 0.71 3.00 2.39
CA ILE A 98 1.90 2.19 2.04
C ILE A 98 2.19 2.30 0.54
N ASP A 99 1.19 2.17 -0.33
CA ASP A 99 1.38 2.29 -1.78
C ASP A 99 1.89 3.68 -2.18
N SER A 100 1.42 4.73 -1.49
CA SER A 100 1.90 6.09 -1.68
C SER A 100 3.36 6.25 -1.26
N LEU A 101 3.78 5.69 -0.12
CA LEU A 101 5.17 5.70 0.34
C LEU A 101 6.10 5.03 -0.67
N VAL A 102 5.69 3.88 -1.22
CA VAL A 102 6.47 3.10 -2.19
C VAL A 102 6.60 3.81 -3.54
N SER A 103 5.57 4.55 -3.96
CA SER A 103 5.51 5.21 -5.28
C SER A 103 5.96 6.68 -5.28
N LEU A 104 6.18 7.29 -4.10
CA LEU A 104 6.38 8.73 -3.94
C LEU A 104 7.60 9.27 -4.72
N HIS A 105 8.70 8.52 -4.76
CA HIS A 105 9.93 8.91 -5.42
C HIS A 105 10.05 8.32 -6.83
N SER A 106 10.55 9.11 -7.76
CA SER A 106 10.76 8.70 -9.15
C SER A 106 11.94 7.73 -9.32
N LEU A 107 12.84 7.69 -8.33
CA LEU A 107 14.04 6.86 -8.32
C LEU A 107 15.00 7.14 -9.49
N ASP A 108 15.02 8.36 -10.01
CA ASP A 108 15.97 8.79 -11.02
C ASP A 108 17.36 8.89 -10.38
N TYR A 109 18.40 8.49 -11.11
CA TYR A 109 19.74 8.32 -10.54
C TYR A 109 20.84 8.93 -11.40
N VAL A 110 21.98 9.13 -10.77
CA VAL A 110 23.25 9.43 -11.42
C VAL A 110 24.33 8.46 -10.95
N VAL A 111 25.25 8.08 -11.84
CA VAL A 111 26.40 7.24 -11.49
C VAL A 111 27.61 8.11 -11.18
N VAL A 112 28.23 7.87 -10.04
CA VAL A 112 29.43 8.58 -9.57
C VAL A 112 30.58 7.61 -9.43
N VAL A 113 31.70 7.93 -10.04
CA VAL A 113 32.92 7.11 -9.96
C VAL A 113 33.97 7.85 -9.14
N LYS A 114 34.48 7.20 -8.10
CA LYS A 114 35.52 7.74 -7.22
C LYS A 114 36.76 6.85 -7.21
N PRO A 115 37.99 7.41 -7.33
CA PRO A 115 39.19 6.63 -7.11
C PRO A 115 39.24 6.06 -5.70
N LYS A 116 39.64 4.79 -5.52
CA LYS A 116 39.81 4.17 -4.20
C LYS A 116 41.00 4.75 -3.44
N LYS A 117 42.03 5.23 -4.15
CA LYS A 117 43.18 5.91 -3.55
C LYS A 117 43.04 7.41 -3.72
N ALA A 118 43.33 8.17 -2.68
CA ALA A 118 43.38 9.64 -2.73
C ALA A 118 44.41 10.08 -3.80
N GLY A 119 44.00 11.06 -4.65
CA GLY A 119 44.85 11.53 -5.75
C GLY A 119 44.96 10.59 -6.96
N GLY A 120 44.21 9.48 -6.97
CA GLY A 120 44.20 8.53 -8.09
C GLY A 120 43.68 9.16 -9.39
N SER A 121 44.27 8.70 -10.53
CA SER A 121 43.82 9.13 -11.86
C SER A 121 42.37 8.76 -12.09
N ARG A 122 41.62 9.66 -12.77
CA ARG A 122 40.24 9.39 -13.23
C ARG A 122 40.19 8.86 -14.67
N LYS A 123 41.33 8.50 -15.24
CA LYS A 123 41.39 7.92 -16.60
C LYS A 123 40.87 6.49 -16.60
N GLY A 124 40.09 6.11 -17.58
CA GLY A 124 39.57 4.74 -17.74
C GLY A 124 38.38 4.36 -16.82
N TYR A 125 37.75 5.33 -16.14
CA TYR A 125 36.60 5.04 -15.28
C TYR A 125 35.31 4.71 -16.07
N ARG A 126 35.24 5.05 -17.36
CA ARG A 126 34.03 4.91 -18.19
C ARG A 126 33.52 3.47 -18.23
N ALA A 127 34.43 2.50 -18.44
CA ALA A 127 34.04 1.09 -18.45
C ALA A 127 33.36 0.60 -17.15
N SER A 128 33.81 1.09 -16.00
CA SER A 128 33.20 0.76 -14.71
C SER A 128 31.85 1.47 -14.50
N MET A 129 31.69 2.66 -15.07
CA MET A 129 30.45 3.40 -15.10
C MET A 129 29.43 2.69 -16.00
N ASP A 130 29.78 2.38 -17.24
CA ASP A 130 28.93 1.68 -18.21
C ASP A 130 28.50 0.32 -17.66
N LYS A 131 29.41 -0.38 -16.99
CA LYS A 131 29.09 -1.64 -16.31
C LYS A 131 28.05 -1.44 -15.19
N MET A 132 28.14 -0.38 -14.39
CA MET A 132 27.16 -0.08 -13.35
C MET A 132 25.79 0.20 -13.96
N THR A 133 25.70 1.05 -14.98
CA THR A 133 24.46 1.39 -15.68
C THR A 133 23.81 0.13 -16.28
N SER A 134 24.61 -0.70 -16.97
CA SER A 134 24.13 -1.97 -17.55
C SER A 134 23.56 -2.92 -16.48
N VAL A 135 24.22 -3.02 -15.33
CA VAL A 135 23.77 -3.88 -14.24
C VAL A 135 22.48 -3.35 -13.61
N LEU A 136 22.40 -2.05 -13.33
CA LEU A 136 21.19 -1.42 -12.77
C LEU A 136 19.98 -1.63 -13.70
N ARG A 137 20.18 -1.51 -15.00
CA ARG A 137 19.16 -1.73 -16.02
C ARG A 137 18.73 -3.21 -16.05
N SER A 138 19.69 -4.15 -16.09
CA SER A 138 19.40 -5.58 -16.16
C SER A 138 18.71 -6.14 -14.90
N MET A 139 19.05 -5.63 -13.72
CA MET A 139 18.43 -6.03 -12.46
C MET A 139 17.11 -5.30 -12.14
N ARG A 140 16.67 -4.37 -13.02
CA ARG A 140 15.46 -3.54 -12.78
C ARG A 140 15.48 -2.86 -11.42
N TYR A 141 16.51 -2.08 -11.17
CA TYR A 141 16.78 -1.48 -9.85
C TYR A 141 15.59 -0.75 -9.22
N LYS A 142 14.71 -0.10 -10.02
CA LYS A 142 13.50 0.58 -9.52
C LYS A 142 12.53 -0.39 -8.86
N GLU A 143 12.36 -1.58 -9.45
CA GLU A 143 11.51 -2.63 -8.87
C GLU A 143 12.11 -3.19 -7.58
N VAL A 144 13.42 -3.44 -7.56
CA VAL A 144 14.13 -3.91 -6.36
C VAL A 144 14.03 -2.90 -5.21
N ILE A 145 14.16 -1.60 -5.48
CA ILE A 145 14.02 -0.56 -4.46
C ILE A 145 12.57 -0.49 -3.96
N ARG A 146 11.58 -0.55 -4.86
CA ARG A 146 10.17 -0.52 -4.47
C ARG A 146 9.76 -1.75 -3.65
N ASP A 147 10.24 -2.93 -4.02
CA ASP A 147 10.06 -4.16 -3.25
C ASP A 147 10.65 -4.03 -1.84
N GLY A 148 11.87 -3.50 -1.74
CA GLY A 148 12.51 -3.21 -0.46
C GLY A 148 11.70 -2.23 0.40
N LEU A 149 11.23 -1.14 -0.18
CA LEU A 149 10.39 -0.16 0.53
C LEU A 149 9.04 -0.74 0.96
N PHE A 150 8.45 -1.59 0.13
CA PHE A 150 7.20 -2.26 0.48
C PHE A 150 7.37 -3.18 1.69
N HIS A 151 8.43 -3.99 1.71
CA HIS A 151 8.75 -4.84 2.85
C HIS A 151 9.13 -4.03 4.10
N ASP A 152 9.91 -2.95 3.95
CA ASP A 152 10.23 -2.05 5.05
C ASP A 152 8.95 -1.44 5.65
N ALA A 153 8.03 -0.96 4.83
CA ALA A 153 6.78 -0.36 5.31
C ALA A 153 5.83 -1.40 5.92
N ASN A 154 5.65 -2.55 5.28
CA ASN A 154 4.65 -3.54 5.67
C ASN A 154 5.15 -4.53 6.74
N GLU A 155 6.45 -4.84 6.75
CA GLU A 155 7.05 -5.82 7.66
C GLU A 155 8.08 -5.21 8.64
N GLY A 156 8.39 -3.92 8.47
CA GLY A 156 9.36 -3.19 9.28
C GLY A 156 10.82 -3.40 8.89
N MET A 157 11.12 -4.39 8.07
CA MET A 157 12.48 -4.76 7.68
C MET A 157 12.48 -5.44 6.31
N TYR A 158 13.50 -5.15 5.51
CA TYR A 158 13.78 -5.86 4.28
C TYR A 158 15.10 -6.61 4.36
N VAL A 159 15.12 -7.84 3.87
CA VAL A 159 16.34 -8.64 3.73
C VAL A 159 16.39 -9.21 2.33
N GLY A 160 17.25 -8.65 1.51
CA GLY A 160 17.56 -9.14 0.17
C GLY A 160 18.91 -9.86 0.13
N TYR A 161 19.07 -10.79 -0.77
CA TYR A 161 20.34 -11.46 -1.05
C TYR A 161 20.68 -11.36 -2.53
N MET A 162 21.85 -10.81 -2.84
CA MET A 162 22.33 -10.67 -4.22
C MET A 162 22.94 -11.98 -4.71
N GLU A 163 22.27 -12.63 -5.65
CA GLU A 163 22.77 -13.83 -6.34
C GLU A 163 23.31 -13.46 -7.72
N THR A 164 24.54 -13.90 -8.00
CA THR A 164 25.23 -13.62 -9.27
C THR A 164 25.40 -14.88 -10.12
N ARG A 165 25.00 -16.03 -9.60
CA ARG A 165 25.08 -17.31 -10.30
C ARG A 165 23.87 -17.50 -11.20
N THR A 166 24.12 -17.87 -12.45
CA THR A 166 23.06 -18.33 -13.36
C THR A 166 22.46 -19.65 -12.85
N VAL A 167 21.16 -19.74 -12.81
CA VAL A 167 20.39 -20.95 -12.45
C VAL A 167 19.80 -21.51 -13.74
N PRO A 168 19.95 -22.81 -14.04
CA PRO A 168 19.30 -23.42 -15.19
C PRO A 168 17.80 -23.22 -15.14
N VAL A 169 17.21 -22.79 -16.25
CA VAL A 169 15.76 -22.66 -16.39
C VAL A 169 15.16 -24.05 -16.61
N ASP A 170 14.00 -24.30 -16.05
CA ASP A 170 13.23 -25.51 -16.31
C ASP A 170 12.43 -25.31 -17.61
N ASP A 171 12.88 -25.93 -18.68
CA ASP A 171 12.31 -25.77 -20.04
C ASP A 171 11.09 -26.70 -20.27
N ARG A 172 10.54 -27.34 -19.24
CA ARG A 172 9.35 -28.17 -19.40
C ARG A 172 8.15 -27.35 -19.86
N LEU A 173 7.51 -27.79 -20.94
CA LEU A 173 6.30 -27.13 -21.46
C LEU A 173 5.04 -27.36 -20.57
N ALA A 174 5.00 -28.46 -19.84
CA ALA A 174 3.89 -28.83 -18.97
C ALA A 174 4.31 -28.77 -17.51
N LEU A 175 3.61 -27.97 -16.73
CA LEU A 175 3.80 -27.81 -15.29
C LEU A 175 2.56 -28.30 -14.56
N THR A 176 2.73 -28.85 -13.37
CA THR A 176 1.63 -29.20 -12.45
C THR A 176 1.35 -28.04 -11.50
N ASP A 177 0.17 -28.04 -10.86
CA ASP A 177 -0.16 -27.04 -9.82
C ASP A 177 0.90 -26.98 -8.70
N LEU A 178 1.56 -28.10 -8.46
CA LEU A 178 2.67 -28.17 -7.49
C LEU A 178 3.93 -27.46 -8.01
N ASP A 179 4.17 -27.43 -9.30
CA ASP A 179 5.35 -26.78 -9.89
C ASP A 179 5.23 -25.25 -9.86
N ILE A 180 4.00 -24.71 -9.75
CA ILE A 180 3.70 -23.26 -9.78
C ILE A 180 3.29 -22.67 -8.42
N GLN A 181 3.52 -23.38 -7.33
CA GLN A 181 3.10 -22.97 -5.97
C GLN A 181 3.87 -21.78 -5.37
N GLY A 182 4.59 -21.04 -6.13
CA GLY A 182 5.27 -19.85 -5.64
C GLY A 182 6.15 -19.21 -6.69
N ILE A 183 6.36 -17.92 -6.52
CA ILE A 183 7.27 -17.16 -7.37
C ILE A 183 8.70 -17.50 -6.97
N THR A 184 9.51 -17.91 -7.95
CA THR A 184 10.92 -18.23 -7.75
C THR A 184 11.76 -17.30 -8.62
N GLU A 185 12.70 -16.59 -8.01
CA GLU A 185 13.64 -15.75 -8.75
C GLU A 185 14.68 -16.61 -9.47
N ILE A 186 14.84 -16.40 -10.77
CA ILE A 186 15.78 -17.14 -11.61
C ILE A 186 16.76 -16.18 -12.25
N ASN A 187 18.04 -16.34 -11.94
CA ASN A 187 19.10 -15.59 -12.59
C ASN A 187 19.54 -16.31 -13.88
N SER A 188 19.16 -15.79 -15.03
CA SER A 188 19.49 -16.35 -16.36
C SER A 188 20.78 -15.78 -16.95
N ALA A 189 21.25 -16.38 -18.03
CA ALA A 189 22.38 -15.88 -18.80
C ALA A 189 22.07 -14.47 -19.34
N GLY A 190 23.05 -13.56 -19.24
CA GLY A 190 22.89 -12.16 -19.68
C GLY A 190 22.44 -11.19 -18.59
N VAL A 191 21.94 -11.67 -17.47
CA VAL A 191 21.68 -10.86 -16.27
C VAL A 191 22.86 -11.00 -15.30
N ASN A 192 23.46 -9.88 -14.92
CA ASN A 192 24.67 -9.90 -14.08
C ASN A 192 24.38 -10.31 -12.63
N CYS A 193 23.21 -9.97 -12.12
CA CYS A 193 22.77 -10.34 -10.78
C CYS A 193 21.25 -10.17 -10.65
N VAL A 194 20.69 -10.86 -9.67
CA VAL A 194 19.31 -10.67 -9.18
C VAL A 194 19.35 -10.51 -7.68
N VAL A 195 18.34 -9.87 -7.12
CA VAL A 195 18.14 -9.75 -5.67
C VAL A 195 16.97 -10.63 -5.29
N ILE A 196 17.22 -11.57 -4.39
CA ILE A 196 16.22 -12.51 -3.87
C ILE A 196 15.77 -12.01 -2.52
N SER A 197 14.48 -11.66 -2.40
CA SER A 197 13.88 -11.26 -1.13
C SER A 197 13.74 -12.48 -0.21
N LEU A 198 14.30 -12.40 0.99
CA LEU A 198 14.24 -13.47 1.98
C LEU A 198 13.06 -13.25 2.95
N PRO A 199 12.39 -14.32 3.39
CA PRO A 199 11.28 -14.20 4.35
C PRO A 199 11.80 -13.63 5.68
N VAL A 200 11.32 -12.44 6.01
CA VAL A 200 11.78 -11.66 7.17
C VAL A 200 11.52 -12.38 8.50
N GLU A 201 10.48 -13.20 8.57
CA GLU A 201 10.13 -14.01 9.76
C GLU A 201 11.21 -15.04 10.11
N TYR A 202 11.98 -15.49 9.12
CA TYR A 202 13.07 -16.46 9.28
C TYR A 202 14.46 -15.81 9.19
N THR A 203 14.52 -14.49 9.32
CA THR A 203 15.78 -13.74 9.33
C THR A 203 15.92 -12.94 10.61
N ARG A 204 17.17 -12.79 11.08
CA ARG A 204 17.47 -12.01 12.27
C ARG A 204 18.78 -11.26 12.09
N ILE A 205 18.80 -10.00 12.46
CA ILE A 205 20.04 -9.24 12.56
C ILE A 205 20.82 -9.74 13.78
N ILE A 206 22.05 -10.19 13.55
CA ILE A 206 22.91 -10.77 14.58
C ILE A 206 24.06 -9.84 14.98
N GLY A 207 24.31 -8.80 14.21
CA GLY A 207 25.37 -7.86 14.48
C GLY A 207 25.57 -6.84 13.37
N ARG A 208 26.61 -6.03 13.51
CA ARG A 208 27.01 -5.04 12.51
C ARG A 208 28.50 -5.17 12.20
N ARG A 209 28.83 -4.99 10.92
CA ARG A 209 30.21 -4.91 10.46
C ARG A 209 30.38 -3.63 9.62
N ASN A 210 31.22 -2.70 10.06
CA ASN A 210 31.42 -1.43 9.39
C ASN A 210 30.09 -0.68 9.12
N ASN A 211 29.20 -0.67 10.11
CA ASN A 211 27.83 -0.16 10.06
C ASN A 211 26.84 -0.89 9.13
N CYS A 212 27.26 -1.91 8.39
CA CYS A 212 26.36 -2.80 7.66
C CYS A 212 25.82 -3.88 8.59
N TYR A 213 24.56 -4.24 8.45
CA TYR A 213 23.97 -5.32 9.25
C TYR A 213 24.46 -6.69 8.78
N GLU A 214 24.70 -7.57 9.72
CA GLU A 214 24.92 -8.99 9.49
C GLU A 214 23.66 -9.74 9.88
N VAL A 215 23.23 -10.67 9.02
CA VAL A 215 21.97 -11.40 9.18
C VAL A 215 22.22 -12.89 9.23
N ALA A 216 21.45 -13.59 10.03
CA ALA A 216 21.33 -15.04 10.00
C ALA A 216 19.95 -15.46 9.50
N PHE A 217 19.90 -16.56 8.75
CA PHE A 217 18.71 -17.20 8.23
C PHE A 217 18.42 -18.48 9.01
N ASP A 218 17.16 -18.66 9.42
CA ASP A 218 16.70 -19.85 10.13
C ASP A 218 16.40 -21.00 9.16
N LEU A 219 17.22 -22.00 9.16
CA LEU A 219 17.09 -23.18 8.29
C LEU A 219 15.85 -24.03 8.60
N ARG A 220 15.23 -23.86 9.77
CA ARG A 220 13.96 -24.54 10.11
C ARG A 220 12.82 -24.15 9.17
N TYR A 221 12.95 -23.03 8.44
CA TYR A 221 12.03 -22.66 7.35
C TYR A 221 11.72 -23.83 6.41
N PHE A 222 12.75 -24.62 6.09
CA PHE A 222 12.60 -25.77 5.18
C PHE A 222 12.14 -27.04 5.89
N SER A 223 12.22 -27.11 7.21
CA SER A 223 11.89 -28.33 7.98
C SER A 223 10.38 -28.62 7.97
N ALA A 224 9.56 -27.59 7.91
CA ALA A 224 8.09 -27.70 7.89
C ALA A 224 7.52 -28.13 6.52
N MET A 225 8.35 -28.16 5.46
CA MET A 225 7.93 -28.45 4.09
C MET A 225 8.02 -29.93 3.76
N THR A 226 7.15 -30.40 2.86
CA THR A 226 7.29 -31.72 2.25
C THR A 226 8.60 -31.80 1.47
N GLU A 227 9.11 -33.01 1.21
CA GLU A 227 10.38 -33.17 0.49
C GLU A 227 10.33 -32.58 -0.93
N GLY A 228 9.22 -32.78 -1.62
CA GLY A 228 9.01 -32.24 -2.97
C GLY A 228 8.98 -30.72 -3.00
N ASP A 229 8.23 -30.09 -2.08
CA ASP A 229 8.10 -28.64 -2.00
C ASP A 229 9.42 -27.99 -1.57
N ARG A 230 10.09 -28.61 -0.62
CA ARG A 230 11.40 -28.16 -0.15
C ARG A 230 12.44 -28.17 -1.26
N LYS A 231 12.51 -29.24 -2.06
CA LYS A 231 13.46 -29.32 -3.17
C LYS A 231 13.24 -28.22 -4.19
N ARG A 232 11.98 -27.96 -4.54
CA ARG A 232 11.60 -26.87 -5.47
C ARG A 232 11.90 -25.51 -4.88
N LYS A 233 11.46 -25.26 -3.65
CA LYS A 233 11.68 -23.97 -2.98
C LYS A 233 13.16 -23.65 -2.83
N LEU A 234 13.99 -24.63 -2.47
CA LEU A 234 15.45 -24.49 -2.36
C LEU A 234 16.11 -24.04 -3.67
N GLN A 235 15.61 -24.46 -4.82
CA GLN A 235 16.17 -24.06 -6.12
C GLN A 235 16.14 -22.54 -6.32
N GLY A 236 15.11 -21.85 -5.82
CA GLY A 236 14.98 -20.40 -5.88
C GLY A 236 15.76 -19.65 -4.80
N PHE A 237 16.31 -20.33 -3.81
CA PHE A 237 17.10 -19.68 -2.76
C PHE A 237 18.58 -19.53 -3.15
N PRO A 238 19.29 -18.55 -2.55
CA PRO A 238 20.71 -18.37 -2.75
C PRO A 238 21.53 -19.64 -2.49
N ARG A 239 22.59 -19.82 -3.27
CA ARG A 239 23.47 -21.00 -3.12
C ARG A 239 23.97 -21.21 -1.69
N GLN A 240 24.30 -20.13 -0.98
CA GLN A 240 24.73 -20.20 0.40
C GLN A 240 23.68 -20.85 1.30
N ILE A 241 22.41 -20.55 1.09
CA ILE A 241 21.30 -21.14 1.85
C ILE A 241 21.10 -22.60 1.44
N GLN A 242 21.19 -22.93 0.15
CA GLN A 242 21.11 -24.31 -0.35
C GLN A 242 22.20 -25.20 0.28
N GLU A 243 23.45 -24.73 0.28
CA GLU A 243 24.57 -25.44 0.90
C GLU A 243 24.42 -25.52 2.41
N GLY A 244 23.93 -24.44 3.05
CA GLY A 244 23.63 -24.42 4.48
C GLY A 244 22.58 -25.46 4.86
N TRP A 245 21.48 -25.55 4.09
CA TRP A 245 20.46 -26.56 4.31
C TRP A 245 21.00 -27.98 4.15
N ARG A 246 21.79 -28.26 3.11
CA ARG A 246 22.40 -29.57 2.91
C ARG A 246 23.25 -29.99 4.13
N ARG A 247 24.06 -29.09 4.64
CA ARG A 247 24.89 -29.35 5.83
C ARG A 247 24.04 -29.53 7.09
N TYR A 248 22.99 -28.73 7.25
CA TYR A 248 22.06 -28.85 8.37
C TYR A 248 21.30 -30.19 8.34
N SER A 249 20.78 -30.59 7.18
CA SER A 249 20.09 -31.88 7.03
C SER A 249 20.99 -33.10 7.22
N ASN A 250 22.29 -32.97 6.95
CA ASN A 250 23.27 -34.00 7.18
C ASN A 250 23.77 -34.04 8.65
N GLY A 251 23.29 -33.18 9.54
CA GLY A 251 23.74 -33.13 10.92
C GLY A 251 25.14 -32.53 11.11
N GLU A 252 25.68 -31.79 10.14
CA GLU A 252 26.99 -31.15 10.22
C GLU A 252 27.02 -29.88 11.09
N PHE A 253 25.83 -29.40 11.51
CA PHE A 253 25.74 -28.26 12.43
C PHE A 253 25.89 -28.72 13.88
N PRO A 254 26.44 -27.86 14.77
CA PRO A 254 26.46 -28.15 16.20
C PRO A 254 25.04 -28.37 16.74
N ASP A 255 24.92 -29.17 17.81
CA ASP A 255 23.64 -29.46 18.44
C ASP A 255 22.85 -28.20 18.78
N GLY A 256 21.60 -28.14 18.30
CA GLY A 256 20.70 -27.00 18.49
C GLY A 256 20.96 -25.79 17.57
N ALA A 257 21.99 -25.81 16.73
CA ALA A 257 22.26 -24.74 15.78
C ALA A 257 21.36 -24.86 14.54
N CYS A 258 20.52 -23.86 14.29
CA CYS A 258 19.63 -23.77 13.13
C CYS A 258 19.82 -22.49 12.31
N TRP A 259 20.61 -21.55 12.82
CA TRP A 259 20.84 -20.25 12.18
C TRP A 259 22.08 -20.28 11.29
N LEU A 260 21.88 -19.97 10.02
CA LEU A 260 22.96 -19.82 9.03
C LEU A 260 23.32 -18.34 8.91
N ARG A 261 24.57 -17.98 9.26
CA ARG A 261 25.10 -16.64 9.03
C ARG A 261 25.28 -16.39 7.53
N LEU A 262 24.68 -15.34 7.01
CA LEU A 262 24.78 -14.95 5.61
C LEU A 262 26.00 -14.06 5.34
N ASP A 263 26.51 -14.08 4.10
CA ASP A 263 27.61 -13.22 3.69
C ASP A 263 27.14 -11.76 3.60
N TRP A 264 27.61 -10.91 4.49
CA TRP A 264 27.27 -9.49 4.56
C TRP A 264 27.57 -8.72 3.27
N ARG A 265 28.48 -9.21 2.42
CA ARG A 265 28.80 -8.61 1.12
C ARG A 265 27.73 -8.84 0.07
N LYS A 266 26.85 -9.78 0.30
CA LYS A 266 25.77 -10.18 -0.58
C LYS A 266 24.39 -9.85 -0.02
N THR A 267 24.27 -9.58 1.28
CA THR A 267 23.01 -9.23 1.91
C THR A 267 22.74 -7.73 1.85
N ILE A 268 21.51 -7.39 1.57
CA ILE A 268 20.95 -6.04 1.57
C ILE A 268 19.97 -6.03 2.74
N VAL A 269 20.20 -5.18 3.73
CA VAL A 269 19.41 -5.18 4.96
C VAL A 269 19.03 -3.77 5.33
N THR A 270 17.73 -3.49 5.35
CA THR A 270 17.16 -2.24 5.82
C THR A 270 16.14 -2.51 6.92
N LYS A 271 15.88 -1.55 7.77
CA LYS A 271 14.84 -1.60 8.80
C LYS A 271 14.37 -0.20 9.16
N ILE A 272 13.13 -0.11 9.57
CA ILE A 272 12.47 1.15 9.95
C ILE A 272 11.93 1.10 11.38
N LYS A 273 11.63 2.26 11.94
CA LYS A 273 10.97 2.42 13.25
C LYS A 273 11.63 1.60 14.38
N SER A 274 12.97 1.50 14.38
CA SER A 274 13.71 0.76 15.41
C SER A 274 15.09 1.36 15.64
N GLY A 275 15.65 1.12 16.82
CA GLY A 275 17.01 1.52 17.18
C GLY A 275 18.06 0.74 16.40
N GLN A 276 19.29 1.28 16.32
CA GLN A 276 20.37 0.61 15.57
C GLN A 276 20.74 -0.77 16.11
N ASN A 277 20.54 -1.02 17.40
CA ASN A 277 20.90 -2.28 18.07
C ASN A 277 19.74 -3.28 18.13
N ASP A 278 18.54 -2.90 17.71
CA ASP A 278 17.39 -3.78 17.71
C ASP A 278 17.52 -4.84 16.60
N PRO A 279 17.19 -6.10 16.88
CA PRO A 279 17.37 -7.19 15.94
C PRO A 279 16.36 -7.17 14.79
N TYR A 280 15.32 -6.33 14.88
CA TYR A 280 14.23 -6.20 13.90
C TYR A 280 13.82 -4.75 13.74
N GLY A 281 13.14 -4.45 12.64
CA GLY A 281 12.36 -3.23 12.44
C GLY A 281 10.89 -3.46 12.78
N VAL A 282 10.15 -2.39 13.02
CA VAL A 282 8.71 -2.43 13.34
C VAL A 282 7.91 -1.97 12.13
N PRO A 283 6.85 -2.69 11.72
CA PRO A 283 5.99 -2.31 10.61
C PRO A 283 5.38 -0.91 10.77
N PHE A 284 5.18 -0.24 9.65
CA PHE A 284 4.70 1.14 9.63
C PHE A 284 3.30 1.30 10.25
N ALA A 285 2.41 0.33 9.99
CA ALA A 285 1.02 0.36 10.43
C ALA A 285 0.79 0.01 11.91
N VAL A 286 1.84 -0.39 12.66
CA VAL A 286 1.67 -0.86 14.06
C VAL A 286 1.07 0.20 14.97
N ALA A 287 1.42 1.47 14.79
CA ALA A 287 0.87 2.56 15.60
C ALA A 287 -0.65 2.70 15.41
N ALA A 288 -1.13 2.51 14.20
CA ALA A 288 -2.53 2.68 13.84
C ALA A 288 -3.42 1.44 14.06
N LEU A 289 -2.87 0.32 14.55
CA LEU A 289 -3.63 -0.94 14.67
C LEU A 289 -4.83 -0.82 15.60
N ASP A 290 -4.74 -0.04 16.67
CA ASP A 290 -5.82 0.17 17.63
C ASP A 290 -6.97 0.97 17.00
N ASP A 291 -6.64 2.08 16.34
CA ASP A 291 -7.63 2.92 15.68
C ASP A 291 -8.26 2.23 14.47
N ILE A 292 -7.53 1.35 13.79
CA ILE A 292 -8.08 0.50 12.72
C ILE A 292 -9.13 -0.47 13.28
N ASP A 293 -8.90 -1.07 14.42
CA ASP A 293 -9.89 -1.95 15.07
C ASP A 293 -11.12 -1.14 15.50
N TYR A 294 -10.91 0.02 16.13
CA TYR A 294 -11.97 0.92 16.51
C TYR A 294 -12.80 1.40 15.30
N ALA A 295 -12.17 1.78 14.20
CA ALA A 295 -12.85 2.15 12.97
C ALA A 295 -13.74 1.03 12.42
N LYS A 296 -13.26 -0.21 12.44
CA LYS A 296 -14.03 -1.38 12.02
C LYS A 296 -15.19 -1.69 12.98
N TYR A 297 -14.96 -1.59 14.27
CA TYR A 297 -16.00 -1.73 15.28
C TYR A 297 -17.12 -0.70 15.05
N PHE A 298 -16.76 0.57 14.83
CA PHE A 298 -17.70 1.64 14.55
C PHE A 298 -18.54 1.37 13.29
N ILE A 299 -17.92 1.01 12.18
CA ILE A 299 -18.61 0.68 10.92
C ILE A 299 -19.55 -0.52 11.09
N ASN A 300 -19.13 -1.55 11.80
CA ASN A 300 -19.96 -2.72 12.05
C ASN A 300 -21.14 -2.39 12.99
N THR A 301 -20.93 -1.54 13.98
CA THR A 301 -21.98 -1.04 14.85
C THR A 301 -23.00 -0.23 14.06
N LYS A 302 -22.54 0.67 13.18
CA LYS A 302 -23.38 1.45 12.28
C LYS A 302 -24.25 0.54 11.38
N ARG A 303 -23.68 -0.51 10.79
CA ARG A 303 -24.41 -1.49 9.98
C ARG A 303 -25.46 -2.24 10.79
N ARG A 304 -25.11 -2.72 12.00
CA ARG A 304 -26.05 -3.42 12.89
C ARG A 304 -27.20 -2.51 13.34
N VAL A 305 -26.88 -1.26 13.66
CA VAL A 305 -27.93 -0.29 14.03
C VAL A 305 -28.85 -0.02 12.85
N LEU A 306 -28.32 0.12 11.63
CA LEU A 306 -29.15 0.25 10.42
C LEU A 306 -30.02 -0.99 10.19
N ASP A 307 -29.51 -2.20 10.39
CA ASP A 307 -30.28 -3.43 10.32
C ASP A 307 -31.38 -3.48 11.42
N THR A 308 -31.07 -2.99 12.61
CA THR A 308 -32.05 -2.88 13.72
C THR A 308 -33.11 -1.83 13.40
N VAL A 309 -32.74 -0.70 12.75
CA VAL A 309 -33.71 0.32 12.29
C VAL A 309 -34.63 -0.24 11.20
N ASN A 310 -34.10 -1.09 10.31
CA ASN A 310 -34.93 -1.78 9.31
C ASN A 310 -35.87 -2.81 9.96
N ASN A 311 -35.45 -3.47 11.04
CA ASN A 311 -36.27 -4.38 11.84
C ASN A 311 -36.90 -3.60 13.00
N GLN A 312 -37.74 -2.62 12.70
CA GLN A 312 -38.36 -1.73 13.68
C GLN A 312 -39.13 -2.50 14.73
N ILE A 313 -38.83 -2.23 16.00
CA ILE A 313 -39.61 -2.77 17.14
C ILE A 313 -40.71 -1.78 17.43
N TYR A 314 -41.93 -2.24 17.25
CA TYR A 314 -43.12 -1.50 17.61
C TYR A 314 -43.65 -2.02 18.94
N TYR A 315 -44.08 -1.12 19.82
CA TYR A 315 -44.80 -1.47 21.01
C TYR A 315 -46.18 -0.87 20.97
N GLU A 316 -47.14 -1.64 21.46
CA GLU A 316 -48.54 -1.28 21.52
C GLU A 316 -48.94 -1.08 22.99
N THR A 317 -49.55 0.05 23.29
CA THR A 317 -50.08 0.36 24.60
C THR A 317 -51.59 0.40 24.49
N PHE A 318 -52.25 -0.47 25.24
CA PHE A 318 -53.70 -0.52 25.25
C PHE A 318 -54.30 0.59 26.12
N PRO A 319 -55.55 1.06 25.83
CA PRO A 319 -56.19 2.10 26.61
C PRO A 319 -56.34 1.69 28.06
N GLU A 320 -56.08 2.63 28.99
CA GLU A 320 -56.26 2.41 30.42
C GLU A 320 -57.74 2.19 30.80
N GLY A 321 -57.97 1.23 31.68
CA GLY A 321 -59.27 0.96 32.29
C GLY A 321 -59.64 1.96 33.40
N LYS A 322 -60.73 1.70 34.06
CA LYS A 322 -61.20 2.53 35.21
C LYS A 322 -60.22 2.44 36.38
N ASP A 323 -59.57 1.30 36.56
CA ASP A 323 -58.63 1.08 37.66
C ASP A 323 -57.21 1.22 37.12
N LYS A 324 -56.34 1.92 37.85
CA LYS A 324 -54.96 2.19 37.47
C LYS A 324 -54.16 0.89 37.22
N GLY A 325 -53.58 0.76 36.04
CA GLY A 325 -52.83 -0.44 35.64
C GLY A 325 -53.69 -1.56 35.03
N THR A 326 -54.96 -1.34 34.80
CA THR A 326 -55.82 -2.25 34.02
C THR A 326 -56.12 -1.70 32.64
N SER A 327 -56.33 -2.59 31.66
CA SER A 327 -56.73 -2.18 30.33
C SER A 327 -58.26 -2.08 30.20
N ALA A 328 -58.75 -1.12 29.44
CA ALA A 328 -60.16 -1.01 29.09
C ALA A 328 -60.63 -2.14 28.15
N LEU A 329 -59.70 -2.86 27.51
CA LEU A 329 -59.98 -3.99 26.63
C LEU A 329 -59.94 -5.30 27.40
N SER A 330 -60.88 -6.23 27.12
CA SER A 330 -60.80 -7.60 27.57
C SER A 330 -59.56 -8.30 27.00
N GLN A 331 -59.07 -9.33 27.66
CA GLN A 331 -57.91 -10.09 27.22
C GLN A 331 -58.06 -10.60 25.78
N SER A 332 -59.23 -11.13 25.42
CA SER A 332 -59.53 -11.59 24.06
C SER A 332 -59.48 -10.45 23.02
N GLN A 333 -59.89 -9.24 23.39
CA GLN A 333 -59.79 -8.07 22.50
C GLN A 333 -58.35 -7.61 22.32
N GLN A 334 -57.55 -7.65 23.38
CA GLN A 334 -56.12 -7.35 23.31
C GLN A 334 -55.38 -8.33 22.39
N GLU A 335 -55.68 -9.64 22.54
CA GLU A 335 -55.09 -10.69 21.70
C GLU A 335 -55.46 -10.53 20.21
N ASN A 336 -56.73 -10.27 19.93
CA ASN A 336 -57.21 -10.06 18.58
C ASN A 336 -56.57 -8.82 17.93
N GLN A 337 -56.49 -7.71 18.67
CA GLN A 337 -55.87 -6.50 18.21
C GLN A 337 -54.37 -6.70 17.96
N HIS A 338 -53.66 -7.32 18.88
CA HIS A 338 -52.24 -7.67 18.74
C HIS A 338 -52.00 -8.54 17.51
N ASN A 339 -52.80 -9.59 17.32
CA ASN A 339 -52.66 -10.47 16.15
C ASN A 339 -52.93 -9.74 14.84
N THR A 340 -53.88 -8.81 14.82
CA THR A 340 -54.18 -7.97 13.64
C THR A 340 -52.97 -7.06 13.29
N VAL A 341 -52.40 -6.40 14.30
CA VAL A 341 -51.23 -5.54 14.13
C VAL A 341 -50.03 -6.38 13.68
N LYS A 342 -49.80 -7.53 14.32
CA LYS A 342 -48.71 -8.46 13.95
C LYS A 342 -48.84 -8.93 12.50
N GLN A 343 -50.03 -9.32 12.05
CA GLN A 343 -50.25 -9.71 10.65
C GLN A 343 -50.00 -8.55 9.68
N ALA A 344 -50.50 -7.36 9.97
CA ALA A 344 -50.32 -6.18 9.16
C ALA A 344 -48.84 -5.80 9.00
N LEU A 345 -48.05 -5.86 10.08
CA LEU A 345 -46.62 -5.59 10.06
C LEU A 345 -45.83 -6.68 9.33
N THR A 346 -46.20 -7.95 9.50
CA THR A 346 -45.55 -9.10 8.84
C THR A 346 -45.84 -9.09 7.33
N GLN A 347 -47.06 -8.76 6.92
CA GLN A 347 -47.42 -8.64 5.50
C GLN A 347 -46.73 -7.48 4.81
N ARG A 348 -46.51 -6.37 5.51
CA ARG A 348 -45.77 -5.21 5.01
C ARG A 348 -44.31 -5.55 4.69
N SER A 349 -43.70 -6.45 5.45
CA SER A 349 -42.32 -6.92 5.21
C SER A 349 -42.18 -7.64 3.85
N ASN A 350 -43.26 -8.24 3.34
CA ASN A 350 -43.25 -9.04 2.11
C ASN A 350 -43.81 -8.32 0.88
N THR A 351 -44.43 -7.15 1.05
CA THR A 351 -45.08 -6.44 -0.06
C THR A 351 -44.86 -4.93 0.07
N ASN A 352 -44.42 -4.25 -0.98
CA ASN A 352 -44.29 -2.79 -1.05
C ASN A 352 -45.64 -2.09 -1.09
N GLY A 353 -46.51 -2.32 -0.09
CA GLY A 353 -47.86 -1.78 -0.02
C GLY A 353 -48.13 -1.02 1.27
N VAL A 354 -49.18 -0.21 1.25
CA VAL A 354 -49.69 0.48 2.45
C VAL A 354 -50.66 -0.44 3.15
N SER A 355 -50.36 -0.77 4.41
CA SER A 355 -51.24 -1.56 5.27
C SER A 355 -52.09 -0.64 6.13
N PHE A 356 -53.45 -0.81 6.06
CA PHE A 356 -54.39 -0.11 6.90
C PHE A 356 -54.94 -1.08 7.94
N PHE A 357 -54.96 -0.67 9.20
CA PHE A 357 -55.63 -1.39 10.28
C PHE A 357 -56.23 -0.41 11.26
N SER A 358 -57.31 -0.82 11.89
CA SER A 358 -58.01 -0.03 12.89
C SER A 358 -57.73 -0.57 14.29
N LEU A 359 -57.43 0.35 15.20
CA LEU A 359 -57.12 0.04 16.60
C LEU A 359 -58.28 0.53 17.49
N ALA A 360 -58.43 -0.05 18.66
CA ALA A 360 -59.38 0.43 19.68
C ALA A 360 -59.05 1.88 20.07
N SER A 361 -60.08 2.66 20.37
CA SER A 361 -59.89 4.06 20.79
C SER A 361 -59.01 4.13 22.05
N GLY A 362 -57.98 4.99 22.00
CA GLY A 362 -57.01 5.15 23.10
C GLY A 362 -55.80 4.25 23.02
N THR A 363 -55.74 3.30 22.08
CA THR A 363 -54.50 2.55 21.80
C THR A 363 -53.44 3.46 21.19
N LYS A 364 -52.22 3.39 21.72
CA LYS A 364 -51.07 4.07 21.14
C LYS A 364 -50.12 3.02 20.60
N MET A 365 -49.60 3.28 19.41
CA MET A 365 -48.58 2.47 18.78
C MET A 365 -47.40 3.35 18.50
N ASP A 366 -46.31 3.05 19.16
CA ASP A 366 -45.05 3.79 19.00
C ASP A 366 -43.94 2.84 18.61
N ARG A 367 -42.94 3.40 17.94
CA ARG A 367 -41.70 2.68 17.64
C ARG A 367 -40.68 2.98 18.72
N LEU A 368 -39.83 2.01 19.04
CA LEU A 368 -38.70 2.25 19.91
C LEU A 368 -37.72 3.20 19.19
N PRO A 369 -37.50 4.42 19.74
CA PRO A 369 -36.56 5.34 19.10
C PRO A 369 -35.14 4.77 19.23
N VAL A 370 -34.41 4.71 18.10
CA VAL A 370 -32.99 4.40 18.07
C VAL A 370 -32.25 5.71 17.90
N ASP A 371 -31.41 6.04 18.88
CA ASP A 371 -30.55 7.24 18.75
C ASP A 371 -29.38 6.95 17.82
N LEU A 372 -29.35 7.68 16.71
CA LEU A 372 -28.33 7.59 15.67
C LEU A 372 -27.31 8.74 15.76
N SER A 373 -27.44 9.63 16.74
CA SER A 373 -26.62 10.85 16.82
C SER A 373 -25.11 10.56 16.94
N LEU A 374 -24.75 9.44 17.59
CA LEU A 374 -23.35 8.99 17.70
C LEU A 374 -22.79 8.37 16.43
N LEU A 375 -23.63 7.97 15.48
CA LEU A 375 -23.23 7.30 14.24
C LEU A 375 -23.24 8.26 13.03
N ASN A 376 -23.03 9.54 13.27
CA ASN A 376 -22.99 10.59 12.27
C ASN A 376 -21.68 10.53 11.44
N GLU A 377 -21.65 11.29 10.36
CA GLU A 377 -20.51 11.39 9.46
C GLU A 377 -19.32 12.09 10.12
N GLU A 378 -19.57 13.01 11.04
CA GLU A 378 -18.53 13.76 11.75
C GLU A 378 -17.66 12.83 12.62
N ASN A 379 -18.27 11.92 13.38
CA ASN A 379 -17.56 10.92 14.17
C ASN A 379 -16.84 9.89 13.28
N GLU A 380 -17.43 9.51 12.13
CA GLU A 380 -16.77 8.61 11.18
C GLU A 380 -15.51 9.28 10.59
N ASN A 381 -15.58 10.56 10.28
CA ASN A 381 -14.43 11.31 9.76
C ASN A 381 -13.36 11.53 10.83
N ALA A 382 -13.74 11.81 12.07
CA ALA A 382 -12.79 11.91 13.19
C ALA A 382 -11.99 10.60 13.38
N ILE A 383 -12.67 9.46 13.38
CA ILE A 383 -11.98 8.15 13.48
C ILE A 383 -11.03 7.89 12.29
N LYS A 384 -11.41 8.33 11.08
CA LYS A 384 -10.51 8.24 9.93
C LYS A 384 -9.30 9.17 10.05
N GLU A 385 -9.50 10.33 10.64
CA GLU A 385 -8.43 11.29 10.93
C GLU A 385 -7.45 10.72 11.96
N ASP A 386 -7.92 10.08 13.03
CA ASP A 386 -7.09 9.41 14.04
C ASP A 386 -6.19 8.33 13.39
N VAL A 387 -6.77 7.46 12.55
CA VAL A 387 -5.99 6.46 11.78
C VAL A 387 -4.92 7.12 10.90
N ASN A 388 -5.24 8.26 10.25
CA ASN A 388 -4.29 8.97 9.41
C ASN A 388 -3.16 9.62 10.22
N GLU A 389 -3.47 10.19 11.39
CA GLU A 389 -2.48 10.80 12.29
C GLU A 389 -1.49 9.75 12.78
N ASP A 390 -1.94 8.58 13.19
CA ASP A 390 -1.11 7.49 13.68
C ASP A 390 -0.22 6.87 12.57
N ILE A 391 -0.75 6.79 11.36
CA ILE A 391 0.04 6.43 10.18
C ILE A 391 1.06 7.53 9.86
N GLY A 392 0.80 8.78 10.26
CA GLY A 392 1.71 9.90 10.00
C GLY A 392 1.75 10.36 8.54
N VAL A 393 0.77 9.96 7.75
CA VAL A 393 0.55 10.46 6.38
C VAL A 393 -0.72 11.31 6.42
N ALA A 394 -0.56 12.61 6.32
CA ALA A 394 -1.66 13.55 6.49
C ALA A 394 -2.87 13.19 5.63
N ALA A 395 -4.06 13.26 6.22
CA ALA A 395 -5.34 13.00 5.56
C ALA A 395 -5.52 13.77 4.23
N ALA A 396 -4.98 14.98 4.14
CA ALA A 396 -4.98 15.78 2.93
C ALA A 396 -4.20 15.17 1.75
N ALA A 397 -3.25 14.27 2.02
CA ALA A 397 -2.49 13.56 0.99
C ALA A 397 -3.20 12.26 0.53
N LEU A 398 -4.02 11.66 1.39
CA LEU A 398 -4.67 10.37 1.16
C LEU A 398 -6.12 10.48 0.69
N SER A 399 -6.84 11.48 1.17
CA SER A 399 -8.27 11.57 0.97
C SER A 399 -8.64 12.87 0.31
N GLY A 400 -8.50 13.26 -0.80
CA GLY A 400 -9.02 14.48 -1.48
C GLY A 400 -10.04 15.34 -0.68
N SER A 401 -9.91 15.39 0.66
CA SER A 401 -10.81 16.09 1.54
C SER A 401 -10.70 17.59 1.28
N SER A 402 -11.84 18.22 1.03
CA SER A 402 -11.98 19.63 0.65
C SER A 402 -11.57 20.63 1.74
N THR A 403 -11.12 20.17 2.91
CA THR A 403 -10.84 20.99 4.09
C THR A 403 -9.38 21.39 4.26
N GLY A 404 -8.44 20.87 3.46
CA GLY A 404 -7.03 21.17 3.54
C GLY A 404 -6.57 22.29 2.61
N ASN A 405 -5.77 23.23 3.11
CA ASN A 405 -5.07 24.20 2.27
C ASN A 405 -4.00 23.45 1.43
N TYR A 406 -4.01 23.63 0.11
CA TYR A 406 -3.05 23.01 -0.82
C TYR A 406 -1.59 23.18 -0.40
N ALA A 407 -1.24 24.36 0.16
CA ALA A 407 0.11 24.61 0.65
C ALA A 407 0.49 23.72 1.84
N THR A 408 -0.43 23.47 2.76
CA THR A 408 -0.22 22.59 3.92
C THR A 408 -0.10 21.13 3.47
N ALA A 409 -0.96 20.68 2.55
CA ALA A 409 -0.89 19.34 1.99
C ALA A 409 0.45 19.10 1.27
N THR A 410 0.92 20.05 0.47
CA THR A 410 2.21 19.98 -0.22
C THR A 410 3.38 19.90 0.77
N LEU A 411 3.36 20.71 1.84
CA LEU A 411 4.40 20.68 2.87
C LEU A 411 4.43 19.36 3.62
N ASN A 412 3.29 18.81 3.98
CA ASN A 412 3.19 17.51 4.63
C ASN A 412 3.71 16.38 3.72
N MET A 413 3.37 16.42 2.43
CA MET A 413 3.92 15.49 1.44
C MET A 413 5.45 15.59 1.32
N GLU A 414 6.03 16.79 1.37
CA GLU A 414 7.48 16.97 1.35
C GLU A 414 8.16 16.40 2.62
N ILE A 415 7.53 16.51 3.80
CA ILE A 415 8.04 15.91 5.04
C ILE A 415 8.04 14.38 4.94
N VAL A 416 6.93 13.79 4.50
CA VAL A 416 6.82 12.34 4.29
C VAL A 416 7.84 11.88 3.26
N ALA A 417 7.97 12.60 2.13
CA ALA A 417 8.94 12.31 1.10
C ALA A 417 10.38 12.30 1.64
N ASN A 418 10.74 13.27 2.46
CA ASN A 418 12.07 13.30 3.06
C ASN A 418 12.34 12.10 3.98
N ASN A 419 11.36 11.66 4.76
CA ASN A 419 11.47 10.48 5.60
C ASN A 419 11.68 9.21 4.75
N VAL A 420 10.88 9.03 3.70
CA VAL A 420 11.02 7.89 2.77
C VAL A 420 12.36 7.95 2.04
N PHE A 421 12.82 9.15 1.67
CA PHE A 421 14.11 9.30 1.00
C PHE A 421 15.28 8.80 1.86
N THR A 422 15.22 8.99 3.20
CA THR A 422 16.24 8.43 4.10
C THR A 422 16.29 6.90 4.05
N TRP A 423 15.14 6.22 3.90
CA TRP A 423 15.09 4.77 3.73
C TRP A 423 15.67 4.34 2.38
N ILE A 424 15.36 5.10 1.31
CA ILE A 424 15.93 4.88 -0.02
C ILE A 424 17.45 5.02 0.02
N GLU A 425 17.98 6.04 0.68
CA GLU A 425 19.44 6.23 0.80
C GLU A 425 20.12 5.02 1.43
N VAL A 426 19.58 4.49 2.54
CA VAL A 426 20.13 3.30 3.21
C VAL A 426 20.08 2.09 2.28
N LEU A 427 18.95 1.87 1.60
CA LEU A 427 18.77 0.76 0.66
C LEU A 427 19.75 0.87 -0.53
N VAL A 428 19.92 2.06 -1.07
CA VAL A 428 20.87 2.35 -2.16
C VAL A 428 22.32 2.14 -1.71
N GLU A 429 22.68 2.50 -0.48
CA GLU A 429 24.02 2.24 0.07
C GLU A 429 24.29 0.74 0.21
N GLU A 430 23.31 -0.03 0.68
CA GLU A 430 23.38 -1.49 0.77
C GLU A 430 23.51 -2.14 -0.62
N LEU A 431 22.75 -1.67 -1.61
CA LEU A 431 22.87 -2.10 -3.00
C LEU A 431 24.24 -1.78 -3.58
N ASN A 432 24.74 -0.54 -3.41
CA ASN A 432 26.07 -0.13 -3.84
C ASN A 432 27.18 -1.00 -3.23
N LYS A 433 27.05 -1.33 -1.94
CA LYS A 433 27.96 -2.28 -1.28
C LYS A 433 27.97 -3.61 -2.01
N CYS A 434 26.80 -4.22 -2.22
CA CYS A 434 26.69 -5.54 -2.84
C CYS A 434 27.20 -5.53 -4.30
N LEU A 435 26.84 -4.51 -5.07
CA LEU A 435 27.28 -4.35 -6.46
C LEU A 435 28.79 -4.21 -6.58
N ASN A 436 29.43 -3.37 -5.74
CA ASN A 436 30.88 -3.18 -5.79
C ASN A 436 31.64 -4.46 -5.39
N TYR A 437 31.15 -5.24 -4.40
CA TYR A 437 31.82 -6.47 -3.98
C TYR A 437 31.62 -7.65 -4.93
N ASN A 438 30.45 -7.76 -5.55
CA ASN A 438 30.08 -9.00 -6.26
C ASN A 438 30.08 -8.85 -7.79
N VAL A 439 29.77 -7.67 -8.32
CA VAL A 439 29.58 -7.45 -9.76
C VAL A 439 30.66 -6.58 -10.36
N ILE A 440 30.81 -5.34 -9.88
CA ILE A 440 31.77 -4.38 -10.45
C ILE A 440 33.20 -4.85 -10.24
N ARG A 441 33.57 -5.16 -9.00
CA ARG A 441 34.89 -5.69 -8.60
C ARG A 441 36.07 -4.90 -9.13
N ASP A 442 35.90 -3.60 -9.37
CA ASP A 442 36.98 -2.76 -9.86
C ASP A 442 38.05 -2.54 -8.78
N GLY A 443 39.33 -2.76 -9.12
CA GLY A 443 40.45 -2.57 -8.18
C GLY A 443 40.77 -1.10 -7.90
N SER A 444 40.50 -0.22 -8.84
CA SER A 444 40.93 1.19 -8.84
C SER A 444 39.84 2.17 -8.46
N TYR A 445 38.59 1.84 -8.77
CA TYR A 445 37.44 2.71 -8.58
C TYR A 445 36.40 2.12 -7.65
N ARG A 446 35.71 2.99 -6.93
CA ARG A 446 34.40 2.73 -6.29
C ARG A 446 33.34 3.41 -7.14
N VAL A 447 32.39 2.64 -7.60
CA VAL A 447 31.28 3.12 -8.43
C VAL A 447 30.01 3.11 -7.58
N GLU A 448 29.37 4.25 -7.51
CA GLU A 448 28.14 4.42 -6.74
C GLU A 448 27.06 4.99 -7.63
N PHE A 449 25.89 4.39 -7.64
CA PHE A 449 24.70 5.09 -8.11
C PHE A 449 24.06 5.84 -6.95
N ARG A 450 23.53 7.01 -7.24
CA ARG A 450 22.85 7.86 -6.26
C ARG A 450 21.51 8.26 -6.81
N VAL A 451 20.46 7.93 -6.09
CA VAL A 451 19.11 8.36 -6.40
C VAL A 451 18.95 9.84 -6.06
N LEU A 452 18.27 10.57 -6.91
CA LEU A 452 17.98 11.99 -6.71
C LEU A 452 16.71 12.13 -5.84
N PRO A 453 16.63 13.15 -4.97
CA PRO A 453 15.47 13.39 -4.10
C PRO A 453 14.31 14.02 -4.90
N ILE A 454 13.85 13.31 -5.93
CA ILE A 454 12.83 13.79 -6.86
C ILE A 454 11.53 13.04 -6.62
N THR A 455 10.47 13.80 -6.36
CA THR A 455 9.10 13.35 -6.28
C THR A 455 8.28 13.95 -7.42
N PHE A 456 7.06 13.45 -7.65
CA PHE A 456 6.16 14.07 -8.62
C PHE A 456 5.83 15.53 -8.26
N VAL A 457 5.79 15.87 -6.97
CA VAL A 457 5.46 17.21 -6.48
C VAL A 457 6.60 18.21 -6.70
N ASN A 458 7.85 17.79 -6.49
CA ASN A 458 9.00 18.70 -6.55
C ASN A 458 9.79 18.62 -7.86
N ARG A 459 9.42 17.75 -8.80
CA ARG A 459 10.17 17.52 -10.05
C ARG A 459 10.46 18.81 -10.83
N GLU A 460 9.46 19.64 -11.03
CA GLU A 460 9.61 20.89 -11.77
C GLU A 460 10.63 21.81 -11.12
N LYS A 461 10.57 21.97 -9.78
CA LYS A 461 11.53 22.77 -9.01
C LYS A 461 12.95 22.22 -9.13
N GLN A 462 13.12 20.88 -9.06
CA GLN A 462 14.41 20.21 -9.18
C GLN A 462 15.00 20.33 -10.58
N VAL A 463 14.20 20.11 -11.62
CA VAL A 463 14.63 20.29 -13.01
C VAL A 463 15.09 21.73 -13.24
N LYS A 464 14.34 22.71 -12.78
CA LYS A 464 14.71 24.12 -12.88
C LYS A 464 16.01 24.43 -12.12
N PHE A 465 16.16 23.89 -10.92
CA PHE A 465 17.39 24.06 -10.13
C PHE A 465 18.62 23.52 -10.85
N PHE A 466 18.58 22.31 -11.41
CA PHE A 466 19.70 21.74 -12.14
C PHE A 466 19.94 22.46 -13.47
N SER A 467 18.89 22.89 -14.16
CA SER A 467 18.98 23.70 -15.37
C SER A 467 19.69 25.05 -15.10
N ASP A 468 19.29 25.74 -14.05
CA ASP A 468 19.91 27.02 -13.66
C ASP A 468 21.40 26.87 -13.28
N LEU A 469 21.75 25.78 -12.57
CA LEU A 469 23.14 25.48 -12.26
C LEU A 469 23.94 25.19 -13.53
N TYR A 470 23.37 24.43 -14.48
CA TYR A 470 24.02 24.12 -15.75
C TYR A 470 24.20 25.39 -16.60
N ALA A 471 23.18 26.22 -16.73
CA ALA A 471 23.24 27.48 -17.46
C ALA A 471 24.28 28.46 -16.89
N ARG A 472 24.52 28.43 -15.57
CA ARG A 472 25.58 29.20 -14.90
C ARG A 472 26.98 28.59 -15.03
N GLY A 473 27.12 27.49 -15.78
CA GLY A 473 28.41 26.83 -16.03
C GLY A 473 28.96 26.05 -14.81
N LYS A 474 28.15 25.77 -13.80
CA LYS A 474 28.54 25.05 -12.56
C LYS A 474 27.76 23.77 -12.32
N GLY A 475 26.81 23.45 -13.19
CA GLY A 475 25.98 22.25 -13.11
C GLY A 475 26.53 21.07 -13.90
N SER A 476 25.98 19.89 -13.63
CA SER A 476 26.24 18.67 -14.41
C SER A 476 25.10 18.45 -15.38
N LEU A 477 25.42 18.27 -16.68
CA LEU A 477 24.47 17.89 -17.72
C LEU A 477 23.76 16.57 -17.35
N MET A 478 24.53 15.58 -16.88
CA MET A 478 23.98 14.27 -16.51
C MET A 478 22.97 14.37 -15.36
N ALA A 479 23.24 15.20 -14.35
CA ALA A 479 22.30 15.42 -13.26
C ALA A 479 21.03 16.15 -13.71
N TRP A 480 21.15 17.09 -14.62
CA TRP A 480 20.01 17.79 -15.21
C TRP A 480 19.15 16.82 -16.04
N ILE A 481 19.75 16.03 -16.94
CA ILE A 481 19.04 15.02 -17.73
C ILE A 481 18.32 14.03 -16.79
N ALA A 482 19.01 13.46 -15.80
CA ALA A 482 18.41 12.53 -14.84
C ALA A 482 17.23 13.17 -14.09
N SER A 483 17.28 14.46 -13.78
CA SER A 483 16.19 15.16 -13.06
C SER A 483 14.92 15.27 -13.89
N THR A 484 14.99 15.22 -15.23
CA THR A 484 13.82 15.22 -16.11
C THR A 484 13.06 13.89 -16.08
N GLY A 485 13.70 12.82 -15.61
CA GLY A 485 13.17 11.45 -15.57
C GLY A 485 13.65 10.56 -16.72
N PHE A 486 14.46 11.09 -17.62
CA PHE A 486 15.14 10.28 -18.62
C PHE A 486 16.36 9.58 -18.03
N ASP A 487 16.61 8.36 -18.50
CA ASP A 487 17.91 7.73 -18.29
C ASP A 487 18.97 8.52 -19.05
N VAL A 488 20.11 8.76 -18.40
CA VAL A 488 21.16 9.62 -18.95
C VAL A 488 21.73 9.05 -20.25
N ASP A 489 21.98 7.74 -20.30
CA ASP A 489 22.57 7.09 -21.48
C ASP A 489 21.57 7.07 -22.65
N ASP A 490 20.27 6.87 -22.37
CA ASP A 490 19.24 6.89 -23.39
C ASP A 490 19.09 8.30 -24.00
N TYR A 491 19.12 9.35 -23.17
CA TYR A 491 19.04 10.73 -23.65
C TYR A 491 20.27 11.13 -24.46
N LEU A 492 21.48 10.76 -24.02
CA LEU A 492 22.70 11.01 -24.77
C LEU A 492 22.73 10.27 -26.10
N SER A 493 22.20 9.04 -26.16
CA SER A 493 22.04 8.29 -27.40
C SER A 493 21.08 8.96 -28.38
N LEU A 494 20.03 9.62 -27.90
CA LEU A 494 19.14 10.43 -28.74
C LEU A 494 19.87 11.65 -29.28
N MET A 495 20.66 12.34 -28.44
CA MET A 495 21.48 13.48 -28.89
C MET A 495 22.52 13.08 -29.92
N ASP A 496 23.19 11.93 -29.74
CA ASP A 496 24.15 11.40 -30.70
C ASP A 496 23.46 11.09 -32.03
N LEU A 497 22.28 10.49 -32.04
CA LEU A 497 21.46 10.24 -33.22
C LEU A 497 21.08 11.54 -33.94
N GLU A 498 20.65 12.55 -33.18
CA GLU A 498 20.29 13.87 -33.73
C GLU A 498 21.48 14.55 -34.41
N LEU A 499 22.68 14.41 -33.83
CA LEU A 499 23.91 14.91 -34.42
C LEU A 499 24.32 14.13 -35.70
N ASP A 500 24.27 12.80 -35.67
CA ASP A 500 24.63 11.93 -36.81
C ASP A 500 23.67 12.14 -37.98
N GLU A 501 22.41 12.35 -37.73
CA GLU A 501 21.38 12.61 -38.74
C GLU A 501 21.27 14.08 -39.15
N ASP A 502 22.05 14.98 -38.54
CA ASP A 502 22.07 16.43 -38.83
C ASP A 502 20.68 17.08 -38.76
N PHE A 503 19.97 16.81 -37.63
CA PHE A 503 18.60 17.30 -37.46
C PHE A 503 18.50 18.83 -37.41
N GLU A 504 19.51 19.53 -36.93
CA GLU A 504 19.55 21.00 -36.93
C GLU A 504 19.40 21.60 -38.33
N ASN A 505 20.04 21.00 -39.36
CA ASN A 505 19.93 21.44 -40.72
C ASN A 505 18.70 20.88 -41.45
N LYS A 506 18.29 19.62 -41.13
CA LYS A 506 17.09 19.00 -41.72
C LYS A 506 15.81 19.64 -41.22
N TYR A 507 15.76 20.02 -39.94
CA TYR A 507 14.58 20.57 -39.27
C TYR A 507 14.92 21.88 -38.55
N PRO A 508 15.28 22.95 -39.26
CA PRO A 508 15.66 24.22 -38.65
C PRO A 508 14.48 24.79 -37.83
N VAL A 509 14.79 25.41 -36.69
CA VAL A 509 13.80 26.07 -35.85
C VAL A 509 13.04 27.10 -36.68
N HIS A 510 11.71 27.05 -36.64
CA HIS A 510 10.90 28.06 -37.31
C HIS A 510 11.19 29.44 -36.74
N LYS A 511 11.52 30.38 -37.65
CA LYS A 511 11.76 31.78 -37.27
C LYS A 511 10.45 32.35 -36.71
N THR A 512 10.40 32.61 -35.42
CA THR A 512 9.29 33.35 -34.78
C THR A 512 9.63 34.83 -34.80
N SER A 513 8.65 35.70 -34.60
CA SER A 513 8.84 37.16 -34.52
C SER A 513 9.84 37.56 -33.41
N PHE A 514 10.15 36.69 -32.46
CA PHE A 514 11.17 36.92 -31.43
C PHE A 514 12.61 36.48 -31.84
N THR A 515 12.73 35.70 -32.90
CA THR A 515 14.04 35.19 -33.40
C THR A 515 14.59 36.01 -34.56
N VAL A 516 13.85 36.99 -35.09
CA VAL A 516 14.32 37.86 -36.14
C VAL A 516 15.25 38.91 -35.52
N THR A 517 16.53 38.63 -35.51
CA THR A 517 17.56 39.64 -35.25
C THR A 517 17.65 40.56 -36.47
N GLY A 518 17.79 41.87 -36.24
CA GLY A 518 17.72 42.93 -37.29
C GLY A 518 18.64 42.82 -38.49
N LYS A 519 19.36 41.69 -38.69
CA LYS A 519 20.13 41.36 -39.91
C LYS A 519 19.34 40.56 -40.95
N ASP A 520 18.25 39.93 -40.56
CA ASP A 520 17.42 39.08 -41.43
C ASP A 520 16.06 39.74 -41.78
N ALA A 521 15.85 41.01 -41.46
CA ALA A 521 14.71 41.74 -41.89
C ALA A 521 14.78 42.00 -43.41
N PRO A 522 13.77 41.67 -44.25
CA PRO A 522 13.77 42.03 -45.64
C PRO A 522 13.89 43.55 -45.74
N ASP A 523 14.77 44.00 -46.67
CA ASP A 523 15.00 45.42 -47.00
C ASP A 523 13.69 46.06 -47.47
N GLY A 524 12.92 46.55 -46.55
CA GLY A 524 11.71 47.35 -46.77
C GLY A 524 11.81 48.52 -45.83
N ASP A 525 11.80 49.73 -46.38
CA ASP A 525 11.79 51.04 -45.72
C ASP A 525 10.91 51.01 -44.46
N VAL A 526 11.49 50.80 -43.30
CA VAL A 526 10.82 50.99 -42.02
C VAL A 526 11.45 52.20 -41.34
N ASP A 527 10.67 53.25 -41.32
CA ASP A 527 10.93 54.52 -40.63
C ASP A 527 11.52 54.34 -39.23
N LYS A 528 12.72 54.88 -39.01
CA LYS A 528 13.55 54.70 -37.79
C LYS A 528 13.05 55.49 -36.58
N SER A 529 11.74 55.81 -36.49
CA SER A 529 11.27 56.70 -35.45
C SER A 529 10.27 56.15 -34.43
N THR A 530 10.07 54.84 -34.32
CA THR A 530 9.23 54.32 -33.24
C THR A 530 9.85 53.04 -32.69
N GLY A 531 10.63 53.24 -31.59
CA GLY A 531 10.87 52.20 -30.60
C GLY A 531 9.54 51.86 -29.93
N GLY A 532 8.76 51.04 -30.62
CA GLY A 532 7.47 50.57 -30.06
C GLY A 532 7.74 49.42 -29.08
N ASP A 533 7.39 49.61 -27.81
CA ASP A 533 7.15 48.51 -26.88
C ASP A 533 6.26 47.47 -27.56
N PRO A 534 6.47 46.17 -27.34
CA PRO A 534 5.61 45.12 -27.87
C PRO A 534 4.16 45.38 -27.43
N PRO A 535 3.17 45.09 -28.27
CA PRO A 535 1.77 45.39 -27.95
C PRO A 535 1.38 44.66 -26.65
N VAL A 536 1.01 45.46 -25.66
CA VAL A 536 0.51 44.99 -24.36
C VAL A 536 -0.84 44.35 -24.62
N ASN A 537 -1.00 43.07 -24.38
CA ASN A 537 -2.28 42.41 -24.48
C ASN A 537 -3.22 42.85 -23.35
N SER A 538 -4.52 42.64 -23.52
CA SER A 538 -5.55 43.10 -22.57
C SER A 538 -5.38 42.60 -21.13
N SER A 539 -4.69 41.47 -20.93
CA SER A 539 -4.37 40.93 -19.58
C SER A 539 -3.32 41.74 -18.85
N THR A 540 -2.41 42.43 -19.57
CA THR A 540 -1.37 43.26 -18.97
C THR A 540 -1.93 44.61 -18.47
N GLU A 541 -2.94 45.13 -19.15
CA GLU A 541 -3.66 46.37 -18.70
C GLU A 541 -4.51 46.13 -17.45
N SER A 542 -5.18 44.97 -17.37
CA SER A 542 -5.96 44.56 -16.21
C SER A 542 -5.06 44.41 -14.94
N THR A 543 -3.84 43.89 -15.09
CA THR A 543 -2.91 43.76 -13.96
C THR A 543 -2.34 45.09 -13.48
N LYS A 544 -2.13 46.05 -14.40
CA LYS A 544 -1.69 47.42 -14.02
C LYS A 544 -2.81 48.19 -13.34
N ALA A 545 -4.07 48.03 -13.73
CA ALA A 545 -5.20 48.68 -13.09
C ALA A 545 -5.45 48.20 -11.66
N ASN A 546 -5.24 46.91 -11.38
CA ASN A 546 -5.39 46.36 -10.02
C ASN A 546 -4.29 46.80 -9.06
N ASN A 547 -3.07 47.08 -9.54
CA ASN A 547 -1.98 47.60 -8.68
C ASN A 547 -2.11 49.09 -8.37
N ALA A 548 -2.85 49.87 -9.17
CA ALA A 548 -3.07 51.30 -8.91
C ALA A 548 -4.07 51.58 -7.77
N ASN A 549 -4.87 50.55 -7.38
CA ASN A 549 -5.87 50.67 -6.30
C ASN A 549 -5.43 50.06 -4.94
N ALA A 550 -4.17 49.67 -4.79
CA ALA A 550 -3.65 49.23 -3.50
C ALA A 550 -3.39 50.49 -2.63
N SER A 551 -4.24 50.74 -1.67
CA SER A 551 -4.04 51.77 -0.65
C SER A 551 -2.77 51.50 0.14
N PRO A 552 -1.97 52.52 0.48
CA PRO A 552 -0.78 52.34 1.32
C PRO A 552 -1.21 51.89 2.72
N SER A 553 -0.57 50.87 3.24
CA SER A 553 -0.74 50.42 4.63
C SER A 553 -0.36 51.54 5.59
N PRO A 554 -1.12 51.81 6.67
CA PRO A 554 -0.73 52.80 7.67
C PRO A 554 0.51 52.30 8.43
N SER A 555 1.52 53.10 8.44
CA SER A 555 2.68 52.96 9.30
C SER A 555 2.26 53.22 10.77
N GLY A 556 2.40 52.20 11.63
CA GLY A 556 2.25 52.23 13.06
C GLY A 556 3.06 51.12 13.68
#